data_6535fe13e9a2a0358052fcc695803386
#
_entry.id   6535fe13e9a2a0358052fcc695803386
#
_cell.length_a   1.000
_cell.length_b   1.000
_cell.length_c   1.000
_cell.angle_alpha   90.00
_cell.angle_beta   90.00
_cell.angle_gamma   90.00
#
_symmetry.space_group_name_H-M   'P 1'
#
loop_
_entity.id
_entity.type
_entity.pdbx_description
1 polymer ?
#
loop_
_entity_poly.entity_id
_entity_poly.type
_entity_poly.pdbx_seq_one_letter_code
_entity_poly.pdbx_strand_id
1 'polypeptide(L)'
;LDNRRGELETRLLEHRIPINTDAFQADNGETDVWLYRVTDILLQERGSGFRLFAAYHFWDSNQQCSVLRISALDGEYPGFLSGRADVEWRTIYDSQPCLPVTKGRRGDRFKGADSGGRMVLLDDGHMLFSVGDYQVDGWNREDILAQDETVDYGKTIRINLETGNAEIYSSGHRNQQGLFADSDGRIWLTEHGPRGGDELNLVSQGANYGWPLVTYGTEYGEKVWPLSQDQGQHSGFRRPVYSWVPSIAVSNLVAVEGNLFPLWRDDLLVTSYKESMWRLRVREGRVVYQEPVMVLRSSGRIRDIMEDKQGRIVLWFDGGSIAVLQPLLETAAGSELDGQVLYVQCSGCHNITTGGGHKRDSKTPGIGPDLFGIAGSRIAGSSQYSYSEALKKVGGAWTEENLDSFLRDPQGFAPGNRMQFPGIADADERKKLIRYIMTLR
;
A
#
# COMPACT_ATOMS: atom_id res chain seq x y z
N LEU A 1 -5.48 -9.61 -18.59
CA LEU A 1 -4.76 -10.77 -18.05
C LEU A 1 -5.36 -12.04 -18.69
N ASP A 2 -4.68 -12.60 -19.70
CA ASP A 2 -5.06 -13.92 -20.20
C ASP A 2 -4.51 -14.98 -19.24
N ASN A 3 -5.40 -15.61 -18.49
CA ASN A 3 -5.11 -16.42 -17.32
C ASN A 3 -4.69 -17.87 -17.63
N ARG A 4 -4.52 -18.24 -18.89
CA ARG A 4 -4.26 -19.66 -19.24
C ARG A 4 -2.82 -20.10 -19.01
N ARG A 5 -1.87 -19.15 -18.78
CA ARG A 5 -0.45 -19.44 -18.58
C ARG A 5 0.24 -18.66 -17.46
N GLY A 6 -0.46 -17.77 -16.76
CA GLY A 6 0.15 -16.90 -15.74
C GLY A 6 1.12 -15.85 -16.29
N GLU A 7 1.16 -15.64 -17.60
CA GLU A 7 2.00 -14.66 -18.25
C GLU A 7 1.24 -13.36 -18.47
N LEU A 8 1.82 -12.24 -18.04
CA LEU A 8 1.37 -10.89 -18.34
C LEU A 8 1.94 -10.48 -19.71
N GLU A 9 1.07 -10.27 -20.68
CA GLU A 9 1.50 -9.62 -21.90
C GLU A 9 1.56 -8.11 -21.65
N THR A 10 2.76 -7.53 -21.71
CA THR A 10 2.97 -6.08 -21.61
C THR A 10 3.24 -5.52 -22.99
N ARG A 11 2.56 -4.43 -23.33
CA ARG A 11 2.82 -3.68 -24.57
C ARG A 11 3.15 -2.25 -24.23
N LEU A 12 4.16 -1.71 -24.90
CA LEU A 12 4.47 -0.29 -24.84
C LEU A 12 3.40 0.46 -25.65
N LEU A 13 2.73 1.43 -24.99
CA LEU A 13 1.82 2.31 -25.69
C LEU A 13 2.61 3.46 -26.34
N GLU A 14 2.31 3.78 -27.59
CA GLU A 14 2.95 4.91 -28.31
C GLU A 14 2.50 6.26 -27.74
N HIS A 15 1.33 6.31 -27.12
CA HIS A 15 0.71 7.52 -26.55
C HIS A 15 1.25 7.81 -25.15
N ARG A 16 2.41 8.43 -25.08
CA ARG A 16 3.06 8.77 -23.80
C ARG A 16 2.23 9.83 -23.06
N ILE A 17 2.13 9.67 -21.74
CA ILE A 17 1.56 10.71 -20.85
C ILE A 17 2.43 11.96 -21.01
N PRO A 18 1.83 13.16 -21.26
CA PRO A 18 2.56 14.38 -21.64
C PRO A 18 3.22 15.08 -20.42
N ILE A 19 3.87 14.33 -19.55
CA ILE A 19 4.70 14.88 -18.49
C ILE A 19 5.92 15.54 -19.09
N ASN A 20 6.27 16.74 -18.61
CA ASN A 20 7.35 17.56 -19.19
C ASN A 20 8.49 17.80 -18.20
N THR A 21 8.99 16.74 -17.60
CA THR A 21 10.09 16.75 -16.63
C THR A 21 11.34 17.48 -17.16
N ASP A 22 11.64 17.31 -18.45
CA ASP A 22 12.80 17.96 -19.09
C ASP A 22 12.66 19.50 -19.10
N ALA A 23 11.44 20.03 -19.34
CA ALA A 23 11.18 21.47 -19.28
C ALA A 23 11.35 22.00 -17.84
N PHE A 24 10.86 21.25 -16.86
CA PHE A 24 11.06 21.60 -15.46
C PHE A 24 12.54 21.67 -15.09
N GLN A 25 13.34 20.70 -15.51
CA GLN A 25 14.80 20.67 -15.25
C GLN A 25 15.54 21.78 -15.98
N ALA A 26 15.16 22.09 -17.22
CA ALA A 26 15.78 23.16 -18.00
C ALA A 26 15.63 24.53 -17.32
N ASP A 27 14.47 24.82 -16.76
CA ASP A 27 14.17 26.09 -16.10
C ASP A 27 14.67 26.16 -14.65
N ASN A 28 14.77 25.03 -13.95
CA ASN A 28 15.09 24.97 -12.51
C ASN A 28 16.48 24.38 -12.20
N GLY A 29 17.23 23.97 -13.23
CA GLY A 29 18.53 23.32 -13.11
C GLY A 29 18.43 21.84 -12.70
N GLU A 30 19.58 21.19 -12.49
CA GLU A 30 19.63 19.79 -12.03
C GLU A 30 18.99 19.67 -10.65
N THR A 31 17.72 19.32 -10.61
CA THR A 31 16.96 18.98 -9.40
C THR A 31 16.63 17.51 -9.41
N ASP A 32 16.52 16.94 -8.22
CA ASP A 32 16.00 15.59 -8.05
C ASP A 32 14.50 15.58 -8.46
N VAL A 33 14.22 14.97 -9.61
CA VAL A 33 12.87 14.94 -10.22
C VAL A 33 12.12 13.63 -9.99
N TRP A 34 12.66 12.73 -9.18
CA TRP A 34 12.03 11.41 -9.00
C TRP A 34 10.61 11.49 -8.39
N LEU A 35 10.27 12.58 -7.72
CA LEU A 35 8.92 12.87 -7.23
C LEU A 35 8.07 13.68 -8.24
N TYR A 36 8.68 14.23 -9.29
CA TYR A 36 7.99 14.92 -10.38
C TYR A 36 7.57 13.88 -11.43
N ARG A 37 6.39 13.31 -11.27
CA ARG A 37 6.01 12.05 -11.91
C ARG A 37 4.52 11.99 -12.24
N VAL A 38 4.13 10.92 -12.93
CA VAL A 38 2.74 10.45 -12.98
C VAL A 38 2.38 9.95 -11.58
N THR A 39 1.29 10.47 -11.02
CA THR A 39 0.82 10.16 -9.67
C THR A 39 -0.25 9.08 -9.67
N ASP A 40 -1.09 9.04 -10.73
CA ASP A 40 -2.17 8.07 -10.86
C ASP A 40 -2.59 7.84 -12.31
N ILE A 41 -3.19 6.69 -12.56
CA ILE A 41 -3.84 6.32 -13.83
C ILE A 41 -5.18 5.67 -13.50
N LEU A 42 -6.26 6.15 -14.13
CA LEU A 42 -7.61 5.65 -13.90
C LEU A 42 -8.29 5.31 -15.23
N LEU A 43 -8.86 4.12 -15.34
CA LEU A 43 -9.56 3.64 -16.52
C LEU A 43 -11.07 3.68 -16.29
N GLN A 44 -11.80 4.33 -17.20
CA GLN A 44 -13.26 4.28 -17.30
C GLN A 44 -13.66 3.50 -18.55
N GLU A 45 -14.34 2.39 -18.38
CA GLU A 45 -14.92 1.65 -19.50
C GLU A 45 -16.13 2.40 -20.07
N ARG A 46 -16.27 2.45 -21.41
CA ARG A 46 -17.35 3.15 -22.13
C ARG A 46 -17.82 2.33 -23.34
N GLY A 47 -18.80 1.48 -23.16
CA GLY A 47 -19.30 0.63 -24.22
C GLY A 47 -18.20 -0.25 -24.85
N SER A 48 -17.89 -0.05 -26.13
CA SER A 48 -16.79 -0.76 -26.84
C SER A 48 -15.42 -0.11 -26.65
N GLY A 49 -15.37 1.04 -26.00
CA GLY A 49 -14.15 1.82 -25.79
C GLY A 49 -13.86 2.07 -24.32
N PHE A 50 -12.95 3.00 -24.09
CA PHE A 50 -12.55 3.44 -22.75
C PHE A 50 -12.11 4.90 -22.75
N ARG A 51 -12.10 5.50 -21.57
CA ARG A 51 -11.37 6.73 -21.28
C ARG A 51 -10.29 6.43 -20.25
N LEU A 52 -9.05 6.77 -20.58
CA LEU A 52 -7.91 6.66 -19.68
C LEU A 52 -7.59 8.05 -19.15
N PHE A 53 -7.61 8.21 -17.83
CA PHE A 53 -7.16 9.43 -17.17
C PHE A 53 -5.74 9.22 -16.64
N ALA A 54 -4.93 10.28 -16.68
CA ALA A 54 -3.63 10.34 -16.02
C ALA A 54 -3.53 11.62 -15.21
N ALA A 55 -3.11 11.49 -13.96
CA ALA A 55 -2.70 12.59 -13.11
C ALA A 55 -1.18 12.66 -13.05
N TYR A 56 -0.60 13.83 -13.29
CA TYR A 56 0.83 14.01 -13.35
C TYR A 56 1.23 15.46 -13.10
N HIS A 57 2.49 15.65 -12.69
CA HIS A 57 3.07 16.99 -12.60
C HIS A 57 3.29 17.58 -13.99
N PHE A 58 2.95 18.85 -14.12
CA PHE A 58 3.19 19.61 -15.34
C PHE A 58 3.81 20.96 -15.01
N TRP A 59 4.87 21.32 -15.72
CA TRP A 59 5.58 22.58 -15.56
C TRP A 59 5.10 23.60 -16.62
N ASP A 60 4.67 24.77 -16.17
CA ASP A 60 4.39 25.90 -17.06
C ASP A 60 5.62 26.80 -17.13
N SER A 61 6.40 26.67 -18.20
CA SER A 61 7.60 27.48 -18.42
C SER A 61 7.28 28.97 -18.62
N ASN A 62 6.07 29.31 -19.07
CA ASN A 62 5.68 30.71 -19.25
C ASN A 62 5.39 31.40 -17.92
N GLN A 63 4.72 30.70 -17.03
CA GLN A 63 4.35 31.19 -15.71
C GLN A 63 5.40 30.86 -14.62
N GLN A 64 6.39 30.00 -14.95
CA GLN A 64 7.42 29.52 -14.03
C GLN A 64 6.84 28.89 -12.76
N CYS A 65 5.87 27.99 -12.94
CA CYS A 65 5.16 27.35 -11.85
C CYS A 65 4.72 25.92 -12.23
N SER A 66 4.37 25.12 -11.23
CA SER A 66 3.96 23.74 -11.39
C SER A 66 2.48 23.55 -11.07
N VAL A 67 1.81 22.68 -11.82
CA VAL A 67 0.46 22.21 -11.53
C VAL A 67 0.43 20.69 -11.42
N LEU A 68 -0.54 20.17 -10.71
CA LEU A 68 -0.92 18.78 -10.79
C LEU A 68 -2.06 18.68 -11.82
N ARG A 69 -1.74 18.06 -12.98
CA ARG A 69 -2.62 18.04 -14.15
C ARG A 69 -3.33 16.70 -14.26
N ILE A 70 -4.61 16.76 -14.63
CA ILE A 70 -5.35 15.61 -15.13
C ILE A 70 -5.54 15.76 -16.63
N SER A 71 -5.15 14.74 -17.39
CA SER A 71 -5.51 14.62 -18.80
C SER A 71 -6.25 13.32 -19.07
N ALA A 72 -7.07 13.33 -20.09
CA ALA A 72 -7.80 12.17 -20.57
C ALA A 72 -7.45 11.83 -22.01
N LEU A 73 -7.51 10.54 -22.32
CA LEU A 73 -7.33 9.96 -23.63
C LEU A 73 -8.47 8.99 -23.87
N ASP A 74 -9.23 9.17 -24.94
CA ASP A 74 -10.32 8.27 -25.34
C ASP A 74 -9.80 7.26 -26.36
N GLY A 75 -10.16 5.99 -26.21
CA GLY A 75 -9.75 4.92 -27.12
C GLY A 75 -10.81 3.85 -27.31
N GLU A 76 -10.67 3.06 -28.35
CA GLU A 76 -11.54 1.91 -28.63
C GLU A 76 -10.72 0.62 -28.68
N TYR A 77 -11.29 -0.48 -28.16
CA TYR A 77 -10.71 -1.81 -28.29
C TYR A 77 -11.12 -2.41 -29.66
N PRO A 78 -10.22 -3.10 -30.38
CA PRO A 78 -8.80 -3.38 -30.12
C PRO A 78 -7.85 -2.36 -30.76
N GLY A 79 -8.37 -1.31 -31.42
CA GLY A 79 -7.60 -0.33 -32.21
C GLY A 79 -6.46 0.33 -31.42
N PHE A 80 -6.72 0.74 -30.20
CA PHE A 80 -5.75 1.35 -29.29
C PHE A 80 -4.54 0.43 -29.00
N LEU A 81 -4.79 -0.86 -28.73
CA LEU A 81 -3.74 -1.82 -28.43
C LEU A 81 -2.86 -2.15 -29.64
N SER A 82 -3.34 -1.87 -30.86
CA SER A 82 -2.59 -2.09 -32.11
C SER A 82 -1.74 -0.88 -32.54
N GLY A 83 -1.77 0.23 -31.78
CA GLY A 83 -1.03 1.46 -32.10
C GLY A 83 -1.57 2.23 -33.33
N ARG A 84 -2.76 1.88 -33.83
CA ARG A 84 -3.34 2.45 -35.06
C ARG A 84 -4.29 3.61 -34.84
N ALA A 85 -4.59 3.95 -33.57
CA ALA A 85 -5.50 5.03 -33.24
C ALA A 85 -4.71 6.34 -33.14
N ASP A 86 -5.14 7.34 -33.88
CA ASP A 86 -4.66 8.73 -33.73
C ASP A 86 -5.44 9.33 -32.55
N VAL A 87 -4.85 9.21 -31.36
CA VAL A 87 -5.49 9.66 -30.10
C VAL A 87 -4.55 10.61 -29.39
N GLU A 88 -5.11 11.70 -28.88
CA GLU A 88 -4.38 12.72 -28.16
C GLU A 88 -4.86 12.88 -26.73
N TRP A 89 -3.92 13.19 -25.83
CA TRP A 89 -4.22 13.55 -24.47
C TRP A 89 -4.86 14.95 -24.42
N ARG A 90 -6.03 15.05 -23.83
CA ARG A 90 -6.75 16.30 -23.62
C ARG A 90 -6.71 16.66 -22.14
N THR A 91 -6.24 17.86 -21.81
CA THR A 91 -6.27 18.39 -20.43
C THR A 91 -7.71 18.51 -19.95
N ILE A 92 -7.99 17.96 -18.78
CA ILE A 92 -9.29 18.05 -18.10
C ILE A 92 -9.23 19.10 -17.00
N TYR A 93 -8.12 19.11 -16.22
CA TYR A 93 -8.01 19.97 -15.06
C TYR A 93 -6.54 20.25 -14.71
N ASP A 94 -6.27 21.45 -14.21
CA ASP A 94 -5.00 21.84 -13.59
C ASP A 94 -5.28 22.37 -12.19
N SER A 95 -4.51 21.95 -11.18
CA SER A 95 -4.64 22.47 -9.82
C SER A 95 -4.38 23.97 -9.74
N GLN A 96 -5.17 24.69 -8.95
CA GLN A 96 -5.16 26.14 -8.86
C GLN A 96 -4.77 26.63 -7.46
N PRO A 97 -4.09 27.80 -7.40
CA PRO A 97 -3.35 28.46 -8.50
C PRO A 97 -2.14 27.64 -8.91
N CYS A 98 -1.53 27.95 -10.05
CA CYS A 98 -0.25 27.37 -10.43
C CYS A 98 0.79 27.62 -9.34
N LEU A 99 1.43 26.58 -8.79
CA LEU A 99 2.28 26.64 -7.61
C LEU A 99 3.70 27.11 -7.97
N PRO A 100 4.16 28.27 -7.49
CA PRO A 100 5.51 28.73 -7.75
C PRO A 100 6.54 27.86 -7.05
N VAL A 101 7.69 27.67 -7.70
CA VAL A 101 8.81 26.91 -7.12
C VAL A 101 9.50 27.77 -6.07
N THR A 102 9.28 27.47 -4.80
CA THR A 102 9.89 28.16 -3.66
C THR A 102 10.93 27.29 -2.96
N LYS A 103 11.85 27.92 -2.25
CA LYS A 103 12.78 27.18 -1.37
C LYS A 103 12.10 26.94 -0.02
N GLY A 104 12.28 25.73 0.49
CA GLY A 104 11.86 25.41 1.85
C GLY A 104 12.74 26.09 2.91
N ARG A 105 12.29 26.07 4.15
CA ARG A 105 12.97 26.65 5.32
C ARG A 105 14.42 26.11 5.50
N ARG A 106 14.66 24.86 5.11
CA ARG A 106 15.97 24.22 5.15
C ARG A 106 16.80 24.43 3.87
N GLY A 107 16.31 25.27 2.95
CA GLY A 107 16.96 25.55 1.67
C GLY A 107 16.74 24.47 0.62
N ASP A 108 15.91 23.46 0.91
CA ASP A 108 15.53 22.42 -0.04
C ASP A 108 14.73 23.01 -1.20
N ARG A 109 15.00 22.50 -2.40
CA ARG A 109 14.29 22.91 -3.60
C ARG A 109 12.96 22.15 -3.71
N PHE A 110 11.98 22.78 -4.41
CA PHE A 110 10.76 22.10 -4.81
C PHE A 110 11.09 20.90 -5.70
N LYS A 111 10.47 19.75 -5.45
CA LYS A 111 10.67 18.51 -6.19
C LYS A 111 9.39 17.67 -6.36
N GLY A 112 8.23 18.24 -6.07
CA GLY A 112 6.94 17.55 -6.19
C GLY A 112 6.64 16.58 -5.04
N ALA A 113 7.27 16.76 -3.87
CA ALA A 113 6.96 15.96 -2.68
C ALA A 113 5.57 16.32 -2.12
N ASP A 114 4.92 15.35 -1.48
CA ASP A 114 3.62 15.48 -0.82
C ASP A 114 2.53 16.02 -1.77
N SER A 115 2.50 15.47 -3.00
CA SER A 115 1.63 15.92 -4.09
C SER A 115 0.20 15.38 -4.03
N GLY A 116 -0.05 14.28 -3.31
CA GLY A 116 -1.29 13.53 -3.50
C GLY A 116 -1.40 12.96 -4.92
N GLY A 117 -2.49 13.25 -5.62
CA GLY A 117 -2.67 12.96 -7.05
C GLY A 117 -3.50 11.72 -7.35
N ARG A 118 -4.28 11.22 -6.39
CA ARG A 118 -5.19 10.08 -6.59
C ARG A 118 -6.52 10.53 -7.17
N MET A 119 -7.07 9.67 -8.02
CA MET A 119 -8.35 9.89 -8.71
C MET A 119 -9.32 8.75 -8.40
N VAL A 120 -10.61 9.09 -8.24
CA VAL A 120 -11.70 8.11 -8.22
C VAL A 120 -12.92 8.68 -8.94
N LEU A 121 -13.60 7.86 -9.73
CA LEU A 121 -14.89 8.23 -10.32
C LEU A 121 -15.97 8.13 -9.24
N LEU A 122 -16.78 9.17 -9.10
CA LEU A 122 -17.95 9.17 -8.22
C LEU A 122 -19.19 8.67 -8.98
N ASP A 123 -19.27 9.03 -10.26
CA ASP A 123 -20.28 8.65 -11.23
C ASP A 123 -19.70 8.83 -12.64
N ASP A 124 -20.48 8.62 -13.68
CA ASP A 124 -20.01 8.75 -15.06
C ASP A 124 -19.60 10.17 -15.45
N GLY A 125 -20.04 11.18 -14.72
CA GLY A 125 -19.81 12.59 -15.01
C GLY A 125 -18.87 13.29 -14.04
N HIS A 126 -18.55 12.69 -12.89
CA HIS A 126 -17.75 13.36 -11.85
C HIS A 126 -16.61 12.50 -11.35
N MET A 127 -15.51 13.16 -11.03
CA MET A 127 -14.33 12.59 -10.42
C MET A 127 -14.02 13.31 -9.11
N LEU A 128 -13.52 12.57 -8.12
CA LEU A 128 -12.82 13.17 -6.99
C LEU A 128 -11.32 13.01 -7.21
N PHE A 129 -10.60 14.10 -6.99
CA PHE A 129 -9.17 14.21 -7.18
C PHE A 129 -8.51 14.72 -5.91
N SER A 130 -7.43 14.09 -5.47
CA SER A 130 -6.68 14.54 -4.30
C SER A 130 -5.47 15.37 -4.71
N VAL A 131 -5.26 16.49 -4.04
CA VAL A 131 -4.10 17.37 -4.23
C VAL A 131 -3.43 17.58 -2.88
N GLY A 132 -2.16 17.20 -2.77
CA GLY A 132 -1.40 17.33 -1.52
C GLY A 132 -0.99 18.78 -1.24
N ASP A 133 -0.37 19.00 -0.08
CA ASP A 133 0.03 20.33 0.36
C ASP A 133 1.40 20.79 -0.18
N TYR A 134 2.14 19.91 -0.85
CA TYR A 134 3.49 20.16 -1.39
C TYR A 134 4.49 20.66 -0.35
N GLN A 135 4.29 20.32 0.92
CA GLN A 135 5.07 20.83 2.06
C GLN A 135 4.96 22.35 2.26
N VAL A 136 3.86 22.95 1.80
CA VAL A 136 3.50 24.34 2.07
C VAL A 136 2.55 24.35 3.25
N ASP A 137 3.11 24.10 4.43
CA ASP A 137 2.41 23.67 5.64
C ASP A 137 2.64 24.60 6.85
N GLY A 138 3.21 25.79 6.63
CA GLY A 138 3.53 26.74 7.68
C GLY A 138 4.79 26.40 8.47
N TRP A 139 5.35 25.18 8.29
CA TRP A 139 6.59 24.78 8.92
C TRP A 139 7.74 24.57 7.91
N ASN A 140 7.52 23.77 6.88
CA ASN A 140 8.51 23.56 5.82
C ASN A 140 8.56 24.77 4.87
N ARG A 141 7.43 25.40 4.59
CA ARG A 141 7.25 26.67 3.89
C ARG A 141 6.27 27.54 4.66
N GLU A 142 6.27 28.87 4.42
CA GLU A 142 5.57 29.84 5.28
C GLU A 142 4.05 29.74 5.23
N ASP A 143 3.48 29.52 4.04
CA ASP A 143 2.02 29.47 3.86
C ASP A 143 1.42 28.15 4.37
N ILE A 144 0.12 28.18 4.67
CA ILE A 144 -0.67 27.02 5.11
C ILE A 144 -1.76 26.75 4.06
N LEU A 145 -1.39 26.10 2.95
CA LEU A 145 -2.32 25.92 1.83
C LEU A 145 -3.47 24.97 2.16
N ALA A 146 -3.26 23.96 3.01
CA ALA A 146 -4.30 23.00 3.35
C ALA A 146 -5.51 23.62 4.06
N GLN A 147 -5.35 24.80 4.68
CA GLN A 147 -6.41 25.54 5.36
C GLN A 147 -6.94 26.74 4.55
N ASP A 148 -6.31 27.09 3.43
CA ASP A 148 -6.75 28.17 2.55
C ASP A 148 -7.85 27.64 1.60
N GLU A 149 -9.07 28.15 1.72
CA GLU A 149 -10.24 27.75 0.92
C GLU A 149 -10.20 28.26 -0.53
N THR A 150 -9.21 29.07 -0.89
CA THR A 150 -9.08 29.67 -2.24
C THR A 150 -8.13 28.88 -3.15
N VAL A 151 -7.50 27.83 -2.64
CA VAL A 151 -6.51 27.03 -3.36
C VAL A 151 -6.83 25.53 -3.29
N ASP A 152 -6.36 24.77 -4.25
CA ASP A 152 -6.61 23.32 -4.35
C ASP A 152 -5.67 22.46 -3.49
N TYR A 153 -4.63 23.04 -2.93
CA TYR A 153 -3.59 22.30 -2.23
C TYR A 153 -3.99 21.88 -0.82
N GLY A 154 -3.71 20.61 -0.48
CA GLY A 154 -4.17 19.99 0.77
C GLY A 154 -5.70 19.73 0.77
N LYS A 155 -6.26 19.39 -0.40
CA LYS A 155 -7.70 19.23 -0.64
C LYS A 155 -8.04 17.93 -1.35
N THR A 156 -9.32 17.57 -1.31
CA THR A 156 -9.93 16.78 -2.37
C THR A 156 -10.84 17.66 -3.19
N ILE A 157 -10.79 17.51 -4.51
CA ILE A 157 -11.47 18.38 -5.50
C ILE A 157 -12.47 17.53 -6.28
N ARG A 158 -13.72 17.94 -6.30
CA ARG A 158 -14.75 17.34 -7.17
C ARG A 158 -14.75 18.04 -8.51
N ILE A 159 -14.54 17.28 -9.57
CA ILE A 159 -14.40 17.79 -10.94
C ILE A 159 -15.53 17.23 -11.80
N ASN A 160 -16.23 18.09 -12.52
CA ASN A 160 -17.15 17.69 -13.58
C ASN A 160 -16.33 17.38 -14.85
N LEU A 161 -16.39 16.15 -15.34
CA LEU A 161 -15.56 15.67 -16.44
C LEU A 161 -15.96 16.19 -17.83
N GLU A 162 -17.13 16.75 -17.95
CA GLU A 162 -17.63 17.35 -19.19
C GLU A 162 -17.24 18.84 -19.29
N THR A 163 -17.44 19.58 -18.22
CA THR A 163 -17.24 21.03 -18.21
C THR A 163 -15.87 21.45 -17.69
N GLY A 164 -15.16 20.60 -16.95
CA GLY A 164 -13.94 20.94 -16.22
C GLY A 164 -14.17 21.77 -14.96
N ASN A 165 -15.43 22.10 -14.62
CA ASN A 165 -15.75 22.85 -13.40
C ASN A 165 -15.35 22.02 -12.17
N ALA A 166 -14.72 22.69 -11.21
CA ALA A 166 -14.20 22.06 -10.01
C ALA A 166 -14.65 22.81 -8.75
N GLU A 167 -14.81 22.06 -7.67
CA GLU A 167 -15.12 22.59 -6.34
C GLU A 167 -14.32 21.86 -5.26
N ILE A 168 -13.93 22.54 -4.20
CA ILE A 168 -13.30 21.90 -3.04
C ILE A 168 -14.34 20.99 -2.38
N TYR A 169 -14.02 19.71 -2.28
CA TYR A 169 -14.88 18.71 -1.62
C TYR A 169 -14.54 18.53 -0.15
N SER A 170 -13.24 18.47 0.20
CA SER A 170 -12.75 18.45 1.59
C SER A 170 -11.40 19.14 1.70
N SER A 171 -11.01 19.55 2.91
CA SER A 171 -9.80 20.32 3.18
C SER A 171 -9.01 19.76 4.36
N GLY A 172 -7.82 20.32 4.62
CA GLY A 172 -7.00 19.94 5.76
C GLY A 172 -6.30 18.60 5.59
N HIS A 173 -5.87 18.29 4.37
CA HIS A 173 -5.12 17.09 4.01
C HIS A 173 -3.64 17.40 3.78
N ARG A 174 -2.77 16.42 4.02
CA ARG A 174 -1.32 16.53 3.82
C ARG A 174 -0.88 15.90 2.49
N ASN A 175 -0.82 14.60 2.44
CA ASN A 175 -0.25 13.84 1.33
C ASN A 175 -1.06 12.56 1.12
N GLN A 176 -2.12 12.68 0.36
CA GLN A 176 -3.07 11.61 0.11
C GLN A 176 -2.43 10.58 -0.82
N GLN A 177 -2.39 9.33 -0.41
CA GLN A 177 -1.75 8.24 -1.14
C GLN A 177 -2.73 7.19 -1.66
N GLY A 178 -3.94 7.17 -1.12
CA GLY A 178 -5.03 6.31 -1.58
C GLY A 178 -6.35 7.06 -1.58
N LEU A 179 -7.20 6.74 -2.55
CA LEU A 179 -8.54 7.29 -2.69
C LEU A 179 -9.44 6.24 -3.33
N PHE A 180 -10.52 5.88 -2.68
CA PHE A 180 -11.43 4.83 -3.12
C PHE A 180 -12.89 5.16 -2.77
N ALA A 181 -13.79 4.97 -3.72
CA ALA A 181 -15.23 5.02 -3.49
C ALA A 181 -15.78 3.60 -3.50
N ASP A 182 -16.39 3.17 -2.40
CA ASP A 182 -17.00 1.85 -2.30
C ASP A 182 -18.42 1.82 -2.90
N SER A 183 -18.97 0.61 -3.04
CA SER A 183 -20.29 0.39 -3.61
C SER A 183 -21.44 1.02 -2.80
N ASP A 184 -21.23 1.36 -1.53
CA ASP A 184 -22.18 2.11 -0.71
C ASP A 184 -22.06 3.63 -0.90
N GLY A 185 -21.15 4.10 -1.76
CA GLY A 185 -20.88 5.52 -2.02
C GLY A 185 -20.03 6.19 -0.93
N ARG A 186 -19.40 5.43 -0.03
CA ARG A 186 -18.48 5.98 0.96
C ARG A 186 -17.11 6.21 0.29
N ILE A 187 -16.51 7.35 0.60
CA ILE A 187 -15.21 7.74 0.05
C ILE A 187 -14.14 7.55 1.11
N TRP A 188 -13.21 6.67 0.84
CA TRP A 188 -12.10 6.32 1.70
C TRP A 188 -10.81 6.96 1.19
N LEU A 189 -10.00 7.48 2.11
CA LEU A 189 -8.73 8.13 1.79
C LEU A 189 -7.67 7.69 2.80
N THR A 190 -6.47 7.36 2.28
CA THR A 190 -5.29 7.18 3.12
C THR A 190 -4.29 8.28 2.84
N GLU A 191 -3.66 8.78 3.90
CA GLU A 191 -2.65 9.83 3.77
C GLU A 191 -1.49 9.69 4.75
N HIS A 192 -0.33 10.23 4.36
CA HIS A 192 0.84 10.27 5.21
C HIS A 192 0.75 11.41 6.22
N GLY A 193 0.96 11.09 7.48
CA GLY A 193 1.35 12.07 8.49
C GLY A 193 2.82 12.53 8.32
N PRO A 194 3.31 13.42 9.19
CA PRO A 194 4.73 13.78 9.17
C PRO A 194 5.59 12.59 9.65
N ARG A 195 5.94 12.49 10.91
CA ARG A 195 6.60 11.30 11.48
C ARG A 195 5.60 10.54 12.34
N GLY A 196 5.07 9.41 11.84
CA GLY A 196 3.88 8.76 12.40
C GLY A 196 2.59 9.48 12.00
N GLY A 197 1.46 8.97 12.46
CA GLY A 197 0.17 9.61 12.23
C GLY A 197 -0.32 9.51 10.79
N ASP A 198 0.04 8.45 10.06
CA ASP A 198 -0.65 8.11 8.81
C ASP A 198 -2.13 7.85 9.12
N GLU A 199 -3.03 8.22 8.22
CA GLU A 199 -4.45 8.23 8.49
C GLU A 199 -5.26 7.44 7.48
N LEU A 200 -6.34 6.83 7.98
CA LEU A 200 -7.48 6.37 7.21
C LEU A 200 -8.66 7.30 7.47
N ASN A 201 -9.10 8.00 6.45
CA ASN A 201 -10.17 8.96 6.51
C ASN A 201 -11.42 8.48 5.77
N LEU A 202 -12.59 8.71 6.33
CA LEU A 202 -13.88 8.65 5.64
C LEU A 202 -14.23 10.07 5.20
N VAL A 203 -14.06 10.33 3.90
CA VAL A 203 -14.15 11.68 3.33
C VAL A 203 -15.62 12.13 3.21
N SER A 204 -15.91 13.32 3.67
CA SER A 204 -17.25 13.94 3.60
C SER A 204 -17.14 15.33 2.99
N GLN A 205 -18.12 15.72 2.19
CA GLN A 205 -18.18 17.04 1.59
C GLN A 205 -18.23 18.14 2.66
N GLY A 206 -17.42 19.19 2.48
CA GLY A 206 -17.30 20.31 3.40
C GLY A 206 -16.51 20.02 4.69
N ALA A 207 -15.99 18.80 4.88
CA ALA A 207 -15.22 18.47 6.06
C ALA A 207 -13.77 18.97 5.96
N ASN A 208 -13.24 19.43 7.11
CA ASN A 208 -11.83 19.78 7.29
C ASN A 208 -11.15 18.78 8.22
N TYR A 209 -10.07 18.14 7.76
CA TYR A 209 -9.33 17.10 8.48
C TYR A 209 -8.18 17.64 9.34
N GLY A 210 -7.94 18.93 9.26
CA GLY A 210 -7.17 19.69 10.26
C GLY A 210 -5.69 19.87 10.00
N TRP A 211 -5.08 19.18 9.02
CA TRP A 211 -3.69 19.42 8.67
C TRP A 211 -3.44 20.87 8.24
N PRO A 212 -2.36 21.56 8.66
CA PRO A 212 -1.31 21.13 9.60
C PRO A 212 -1.57 21.53 11.07
N LEU A 213 -2.76 22.02 11.40
CA LEU A 213 -3.10 22.54 12.74
C LEU A 213 -3.27 21.42 13.78
N VAL A 214 -3.66 20.22 13.33
CA VAL A 214 -3.73 19.00 14.14
C VAL A 214 -3.12 17.82 13.39
N THR A 215 -2.49 16.90 14.11
CA THR A 215 -1.95 15.63 13.59
C THR A 215 -1.65 14.67 14.73
N TYR A 216 -1.67 13.37 14.47
CA TYR A 216 -1.15 12.34 15.40
C TYR A 216 0.36 12.11 15.23
N GLY A 217 0.98 12.70 14.21
CA GLY A 217 2.41 12.62 13.96
C GLY A 217 3.23 13.66 14.71
N THR A 218 4.55 13.51 14.62
CA THR A 218 5.52 14.43 15.20
C THR A 218 6.43 15.05 14.12
N GLU A 219 7.18 16.05 14.46
CA GLU A 219 8.27 16.55 13.60
C GLU A 219 9.40 15.51 13.55
N TYR A 220 10.16 15.44 12.46
CA TYR A 220 11.22 14.45 12.26
C TYR A 220 12.37 14.51 13.28
N GLY A 221 12.53 15.63 13.97
CA GLY A 221 13.44 15.79 15.10
C GLY A 221 12.90 15.27 16.44
N GLU A 222 11.86 14.44 16.45
CA GLU A 222 11.21 13.85 17.64
C GLU A 222 10.49 14.85 18.55
N LYS A 223 10.21 16.03 18.03
CA LYS A 223 9.45 17.06 18.73
C LYS A 223 7.99 17.03 18.29
N VAL A 224 7.14 17.63 19.10
CA VAL A 224 5.76 17.93 18.72
C VAL A 224 5.73 18.62 17.38
N TRP A 225 4.71 18.34 16.57
CA TRP A 225 4.51 19.10 15.35
C TRP A 225 4.30 20.58 15.68
N PRO A 226 5.08 21.50 15.09
CA PRO A 226 5.18 22.88 15.59
C PRO A 226 3.89 23.70 15.50
N LEU A 227 2.99 23.38 14.57
CA LEU A 227 1.72 24.07 14.41
C LEU A 227 0.58 23.37 15.17
N SER A 228 0.84 22.26 15.85
CA SER A 228 -0.21 21.51 16.54
C SER A 228 -0.80 22.34 17.67
N GLN A 229 -2.07 22.70 17.51
CA GLN A 229 -2.85 23.43 18.50
C GLN A 229 -3.36 22.51 19.62
N ASP A 230 -3.51 21.21 19.31
CA ASP A 230 -4.13 20.24 20.19
C ASP A 230 -3.60 18.84 19.87
N GLN A 231 -2.58 18.42 20.63
CA GLN A 231 -1.86 17.15 20.41
C GLN A 231 -2.79 15.94 20.50
N GLY A 232 -2.99 15.25 19.36
CA GLY A 232 -3.74 14.01 19.30
C GLY A 232 -5.24 14.15 19.54
N GLN A 233 -5.76 15.41 19.54
CA GLN A 233 -7.19 15.64 19.72
C GLN A 233 -7.78 16.35 18.54
N HIS A 234 -8.28 16.11 17.58
CA HIS A 234 -8.82 16.87 16.45
C HIS A 234 -10.01 17.78 16.84
N SER A 235 -9.81 18.62 17.87
CA SER A 235 -10.89 19.54 18.32
C SER A 235 -11.24 20.53 17.21
N GLY A 236 -12.51 20.53 16.79
CA GLY A 236 -12.98 21.39 15.70
C GLY A 236 -12.74 20.86 14.28
N PHE A 237 -12.06 19.71 14.13
CA PHE A 237 -11.77 19.07 12.86
C PHE A 237 -12.34 17.65 12.77
N ARG A 238 -12.48 17.13 11.55
CA ARG A 238 -12.91 15.77 11.32
C ARG A 238 -11.80 14.81 11.73
N ARG A 239 -12.11 13.87 12.63
CA ARG A 239 -11.16 12.83 13.06
C ARG A 239 -11.03 11.75 12.00
N PRO A 240 -9.81 11.20 11.80
CA PRO A 240 -9.65 9.99 11.01
C PRO A 240 -10.39 8.80 11.64
N VAL A 241 -10.78 7.85 10.81
CA VAL A 241 -11.34 6.56 11.25
C VAL A 241 -10.28 5.74 11.97
N TYR A 242 -9.03 5.86 11.54
CA TYR A 242 -7.87 5.22 12.13
C TYR A 242 -6.58 6.02 11.87
N SER A 243 -5.63 5.93 12.80
CA SER A 243 -4.29 6.51 12.61
C SER A 243 -3.21 5.51 13.03
N TRP A 244 -2.15 5.38 12.22
CA TRP A 244 -1.00 4.53 12.51
C TRP A 244 0.12 5.30 13.19
N VAL A 245 0.39 4.93 14.45
CA VAL A 245 1.53 5.45 15.23
C VAL A 245 2.25 4.24 15.84
N PRO A 246 3.42 3.86 15.30
CA PRO A 246 4.22 4.51 14.24
C PRO A 246 3.61 4.39 12.85
N SER A 247 4.05 5.25 11.92
CA SER A 247 3.68 5.22 10.51
C SER A 247 3.97 3.87 9.86
N ILE A 248 3.03 3.39 9.05
CA ILE A 248 3.23 2.26 8.14
C ILE A 248 3.61 2.69 6.72
N ALA A 249 3.65 4.00 6.46
CA ALA A 249 3.83 4.61 5.15
C ALA A 249 2.77 4.10 4.16
N VAL A 250 1.51 4.43 4.43
CA VAL A 250 0.35 4.01 3.62
C VAL A 250 0.54 4.32 2.13
N SER A 251 0.06 3.45 1.27
CA SER A 251 -0.09 3.76 -0.16
C SER A 251 -1.57 3.76 -0.56
N ASN A 252 -2.04 2.89 -1.42
CA ASN A 252 -3.44 2.89 -1.83
C ASN A 252 -4.30 1.95 -0.97
N LEU A 253 -5.61 1.96 -1.21
CA LEU A 253 -6.58 1.10 -0.54
C LEU A 253 -7.68 0.66 -1.50
N VAL A 254 -8.35 -0.44 -1.13
CA VAL A 254 -9.55 -0.95 -1.79
C VAL A 254 -10.47 -1.61 -0.77
N ALA A 255 -11.79 -1.55 -0.94
CA ALA A 255 -12.72 -2.45 -0.25
C ALA A 255 -12.80 -3.78 -1.01
N VAL A 256 -12.90 -4.88 -0.28
CA VAL A 256 -13.15 -6.20 -0.86
C VAL A 256 -14.65 -6.36 -1.07
N GLU A 257 -15.12 -6.22 -2.29
CA GLU A 257 -16.54 -6.26 -2.66
C GLU A 257 -16.96 -7.57 -3.34
N GLY A 258 -15.99 -8.26 -3.95
CA GLY A 258 -16.19 -9.55 -4.59
C GLY A 258 -16.38 -10.70 -3.63
N ASN A 259 -16.71 -11.88 -4.20
CA ASN A 259 -16.97 -13.09 -3.43
C ASN A 259 -15.77 -14.06 -3.36
N LEU A 260 -14.65 -13.71 -3.99
CA LEU A 260 -13.50 -14.61 -4.06
C LEU A 260 -12.82 -14.79 -2.69
N PHE A 261 -12.86 -13.74 -1.86
CA PHE A 261 -12.36 -13.76 -0.48
C PHE A 261 -13.52 -13.55 0.52
N PRO A 262 -14.39 -14.54 0.75
CA PRO A 262 -15.65 -14.34 1.49
C PRO A 262 -15.43 -13.89 2.95
N LEU A 263 -14.30 -14.25 3.58
CA LEU A 263 -13.96 -13.81 4.94
C LEU A 263 -13.42 -12.39 5.00
N TRP A 264 -13.08 -11.79 3.85
CA TRP A 264 -12.57 -10.43 3.73
C TRP A 264 -13.62 -9.45 3.20
N ARG A 265 -14.79 -9.97 2.81
CA ARG A 265 -15.84 -9.14 2.24
C ARG A 265 -16.19 -7.98 3.16
N ASP A 266 -16.34 -6.80 2.56
CA ASP A 266 -16.57 -5.51 3.21
C ASP A 266 -15.43 -5.02 4.14
N ASP A 267 -14.26 -5.70 4.12
CA ASP A 267 -13.06 -5.21 4.77
C ASP A 267 -12.26 -4.31 3.82
N LEU A 268 -11.52 -3.36 4.37
CA LEU A 268 -10.58 -2.54 3.62
C LEU A 268 -9.20 -3.21 3.59
N LEU A 269 -8.58 -3.23 2.43
CA LEU A 269 -7.18 -3.59 2.27
C LEU A 269 -6.40 -2.30 2.04
N VAL A 270 -5.47 -1.99 2.95
CA VAL A 270 -4.59 -0.81 2.87
C VAL A 270 -3.18 -1.28 2.62
N THR A 271 -2.55 -0.79 1.58
CA THR A 271 -1.17 -1.12 1.24
C THR A 271 -0.17 -0.12 1.83
N SER A 272 1.09 -0.53 1.93
CA SER A 272 2.14 0.21 2.60
C SER A 272 3.45 0.14 1.83
N TYR A 273 4.24 1.22 1.86
CA TYR A 273 5.61 1.24 1.34
C TYR A 273 6.59 0.38 2.16
N LYS A 274 6.17 -0.12 3.33
CA LYS A 274 6.96 -1.05 4.15
C LYS A 274 6.70 -2.52 3.80
N GLU A 275 6.37 -2.81 2.55
CA GLU A 275 6.19 -4.16 2.00
C GLU A 275 5.09 -4.97 2.71
N SER A 276 4.04 -4.30 3.17
CA SER A 276 2.92 -4.94 3.85
C SER A 276 1.58 -4.44 3.32
N MET A 277 0.58 -5.28 3.43
CA MET A 277 -0.82 -4.96 3.26
C MET A 277 -1.51 -5.16 4.60
N TRP A 278 -2.44 -4.28 4.94
CA TRP A 278 -3.22 -4.35 6.17
C TRP A 278 -4.68 -4.59 5.82
N ARG A 279 -5.30 -5.56 6.45
CA ARG A 279 -6.74 -5.78 6.39
C ARG A 279 -7.39 -5.11 7.58
N LEU A 280 -8.38 -4.28 7.32
CA LEU A 280 -9.12 -3.52 8.32
C LEU A 280 -10.61 -3.82 8.22
N ARG A 281 -11.23 -4.23 9.31
CA ARG A 281 -12.69 -4.33 9.41
C ARG A 281 -13.23 -3.08 10.07
N VAL A 282 -14.07 -2.36 9.34
CA VAL A 282 -14.71 -1.14 9.82
C VAL A 282 -16.17 -1.41 10.12
N ARG A 283 -16.64 -0.99 11.31
CA ARG A 283 -18.05 -1.02 11.69
C ARG A 283 -18.39 0.30 12.38
N GLU A 284 -19.51 0.91 11.97
CA GLU A 284 -19.98 2.18 12.52
C GLU A 284 -18.90 3.29 12.55
N GLY A 285 -18.10 3.38 11.49
CA GLY A 285 -17.03 4.36 11.36
C GLY A 285 -15.81 4.13 12.26
N ARG A 286 -15.63 2.91 12.79
CA ARG A 286 -14.49 2.52 13.63
C ARG A 286 -13.83 1.25 13.12
N VAL A 287 -12.51 1.20 13.19
CA VAL A 287 -11.76 -0.04 12.95
C VAL A 287 -11.95 -0.95 14.18
N VAL A 288 -12.64 -2.06 13.97
CA VAL A 288 -12.91 -3.06 15.04
C VAL A 288 -11.95 -4.25 14.97
N TYR A 289 -11.24 -4.41 13.86
CA TYR A 289 -10.23 -5.44 13.68
C TYR A 289 -9.20 -4.99 12.66
N GLN A 290 -7.94 -5.33 12.88
CA GLN A 290 -6.86 -5.12 11.92
C GLN A 290 -5.84 -6.26 12.00
N GLU A 291 -5.29 -6.60 10.85
CA GLU A 291 -4.18 -7.55 10.76
C GLU A 291 -3.24 -7.19 9.62
N PRO A 292 -1.91 -7.39 9.79
CA PRO A 292 -1.00 -7.34 8.67
C PRO A 292 -1.15 -8.61 7.83
N VAL A 293 -1.39 -8.44 6.53
CA VAL A 293 -1.35 -9.53 5.56
C VAL A 293 0.03 -9.55 4.94
N MET A 294 0.76 -10.65 5.14
CA MET A 294 2.10 -10.82 4.60
C MET A 294 2.04 -11.00 3.08
N VAL A 295 2.50 -10.00 2.35
CA VAL A 295 2.67 -10.06 0.90
C VAL A 295 4.16 -10.18 0.58
N LEU A 296 4.48 -10.85 -0.51
CA LEU A 296 5.84 -11.14 -1.03
C LEU A 296 6.88 -10.07 -0.68
N ARG A 297 7.69 -10.33 0.36
CA ARG A 297 8.72 -9.40 0.88
C ARG A 297 9.83 -9.05 -0.10
N SER A 298 9.94 -9.78 -1.21
CA SER A 298 11.00 -9.61 -2.21
C SER A 298 10.62 -8.72 -3.39
N SER A 299 9.37 -8.24 -3.46
CA SER A 299 8.84 -7.56 -4.66
C SER A 299 8.96 -6.03 -4.61
N GLY A 300 9.46 -5.47 -3.51
CA GLY A 300 9.57 -4.02 -3.32
C GLY A 300 8.32 -3.39 -2.70
N ARG A 301 8.28 -2.06 -2.71
CA ARG A 301 7.17 -1.29 -2.12
C ARG A 301 5.89 -1.47 -2.91
N ILE A 302 4.77 -1.71 -2.24
CA ILE A 302 3.46 -1.78 -2.88
C ILE A 302 3.00 -0.35 -3.18
N ARG A 303 2.78 -0.05 -4.46
CA ARG A 303 2.38 1.28 -4.93
C ARG A 303 0.89 1.40 -5.13
N ASP A 304 0.26 0.31 -5.55
CA ASP A 304 -1.15 0.32 -5.87
C ASP A 304 -1.82 -1.02 -5.60
N ILE A 305 -3.13 -0.99 -5.44
CA ILE A 305 -3.99 -2.14 -5.17
C ILE A 305 -5.33 -1.95 -5.88
N MET A 306 -5.85 -3.02 -6.44
CA MET A 306 -7.21 -3.06 -6.95
C MET A 306 -7.83 -4.47 -6.78
N GLU A 307 -9.13 -4.54 -6.68
CA GLU A 307 -9.89 -5.78 -6.89
C GLU A 307 -10.33 -5.84 -8.35
N ASP A 308 -10.05 -6.94 -9.03
CA ASP A 308 -10.49 -7.12 -10.42
C ASP A 308 -11.92 -7.67 -10.52
N LYS A 309 -12.47 -7.71 -11.73
CA LYS A 309 -13.84 -8.21 -11.99
C LYS A 309 -14.06 -9.66 -11.57
N GLN A 310 -13.01 -10.43 -11.33
CA GLN A 310 -13.06 -11.80 -10.83
C GLN A 310 -12.93 -11.87 -9.30
N GLY A 311 -12.79 -10.74 -8.63
CA GLY A 311 -12.58 -10.64 -7.18
C GLY A 311 -11.15 -10.94 -6.74
N ARG A 312 -10.18 -11.00 -7.67
CA ARG A 312 -8.76 -11.19 -7.34
C ARG A 312 -8.16 -9.84 -6.91
N ILE A 313 -7.26 -9.88 -5.95
CA ILE A 313 -6.55 -8.68 -5.52
C ILE A 313 -5.27 -8.54 -6.35
N VAL A 314 -5.14 -7.44 -7.05
CA VAL A 314 -3.99 -7.12 -7.90
C VAL A 314 -3.16 -6.04 -7.21
N LEU A 315 -1.86 -6.31 -7.05
CA LEU A 315 -0.90 -5.41 -6.43
C LEU A 315 0.15 -4.97 -7.44
N TRP A 316 0.45 -3.69 -7.47
CA TRP A 316 1.56 -3.11 -8.24
C TRP A 316 2.71 -2.74 -7.31
N PHE A 317 3.94 -3.13 -7.68
CA PHE A 317 5.16 -2.88 -6.93
C PHE A 317 6.09 -1.89 -7.62
N ASP A 318 6.98 -1.27 -6.83
CA ASP A 318 8.14 -0.55 -7.38
C ASP A 318 8.92 -1.47 -8.33
N GLY A 319 9.38 -0.92 -9.43
CA GLY A 319 10.10 -1.70 -10.45
C GLY A 319 9.18 -2.38 -11.46
N GLY A 320 7.86 -2.19 -11.38
CA GLY A 320 6.90 -2.59 -12.41
C GLY A 320 6.42 -4.03 -12.32
N SER A 321 6.72 -4.75 -11.24
CA SER A 321 6.15 -6.09 -11.01
C SER A 321 4.69 -6.01 -10.54
N ILE A 322 3.91 -7.02 -10.91
CA ILE A 322 2.51 -7.17 -10.52
C ILE A 322 2.35 -8.52 -9.83
N ALA A 323 1.64 -8.54 -8.71
CA ALA A 323 1.18 -9.77 -8.07
C ALA A 323 -0.35 -9.86 -8.11
N VAL A 324 -0.84 -11.06 -8.32
CA VAL A 324 -2.28 -11.36 -8.29
C VAL A 324 -2.54 -12.35 -7.17
N LEU A 325 -3.30 -11.93 -6.17
CA LEU A 325 -3.72 -12.78 -5.06
C LEU A 325 -5.08 -13.40 -5.41
N GLN A 326 -5.14 -14.72 -5.25
CA GLN A 326 -6.36 -15.49 -5.37
C GLN A 326 -6.32 -16.62 -4.33
N PRO A 327 -7.47 -17.11 -3.85
CA PRO A 327 -7.49 -18.26 -2.98
C PRO A 327 -6.81 -19.45 -3.68
N LEU A 328 -6.06 -20.21 -2.92
CA LEU A 328 -5.62 -21.51 -3.40
C LEU A 328 -6.87 -22.36 -3.60
N LEU A 329 -7.24 -22.59 -4.86
CA LEU A 329 -8.21 -23.63 -5.15
C LEU A 329 -7.60 -24.92 -4.60
N GLU A 330 -8.36 -25.72 -3.86
CA GLU A 330 -7.93 -27.04 -3.40
C GLU A 330 -7.47 -27.85 -4.63
N THR A 331 -6.19 -27.69 -4.97
CA THR A 331 -5.53 -28.63 -5.88
C THR A 331 -5.37 -29.91 -5.09
N ALA A 332 -5.76 -31.02 -5.68
CA ALA A 332 -5.82 -32.37 -5.12
C ALA A 332 -4.93 -32.56 -3.87
N ALA A 333 -5.54 -32.99 -2.78
CA ALA A 333 -4.95 -33.14 -1.45
C ALA A 333 -3.48 -33.61 -1.53
N GLY A 334 -2.54 -32.71 -1.18
CA GLY A 334 -1.13 -33.08 -1.07
C GLY A 334 -0.11 -32.16 -1.75
N SER A 335 -0.42 -30.93 -2.14
CA SER A 335 0.57 -30.06 -2.76
C SER A 335 1.56 -29.48 -1.72
N GLU A 336 2.82 -29.34 -2.12
CA GLU A 336 3.88 -28.67 -1.36
C GLU A 336 3.50 -27.22 -0.97
N LEU A 337 2.70 -26.55 -1.80
CA LEU A 337 2.15 -25.22 -1.56
C LEU A 337 1.28 -25.15 -0.29
N ASP A 338 0.48 -26.19 0.01
CA ASP A 338 -0.39 -26.18 1.19
C ASP A 338 0.42 -26.10 2.48
N GLY A 339 1.54 -26.83 2.53
CA GLY A 339 2.45 -26.80 3.66
C GLY A 339 3.18 -25.47 3.81
N GLN A 340 3.53 -24.82 2.72
CA GLN A 340 4.18 -23.51 2.71
C GLN A 340 3.26 -22.42 3.26
N VAL A 341 1.98 -22.45 2.92
CA VAL A 341 0.98 -21.52 3.47
C VAL A 341 0.82 -21.71 4.97
N LEU A 342 0.74 -22.96 5.42
CA LEU A 342 0.65 -23.27 6.86
C LEU A 342 1.92 -22.87 7.62
N TYR A 343 3.08 -22.86 6.95
CA TYR A 343 4.35 -22.41 7.55
C TYR A 343 4.36 -20.93 7.91
N VAL A 344 3.52 -20.10 7.30
CA VAL A 344 3.47 -18.65 7.57
C VAL A 344 3.27 -18.35 9.06
N GLN A 345 2.47 -19.16 9.77
CA GLN A 345 2.28 -19.02 11.23
C GLN A 345 3.57 -19.30 12.04
N CYS A 346 4.53 -20.03 11.46
CA CYS A 346 5.81 -20.36 12.09
C CYS A 346 6.88 -19.31 11.81
N SER A 347 6.75 -18.57 10.69
CA SER A 347 7.77 -17.65 10.16
C SER A 347 8.01 -16.42 11.04
N GLY A 348 7.09 -16.10 11.96
CA GLY A 348 7.27 -15.03 12.97
C GLY A 348 8.40 -15.32 13.95
N CYS A 349 8.64 -16.60 14.23
CA CYS A 349 9.65 -17.05 15.21
C CYS A 349 10.80 -17.83 14.55
N HIS A 350 10.55 -18.56 13.47
CA HIS A 350 11.50 -19.44 12.82
C HIS A 350 11.94 -18.94 11.45
N ASN A 351 13.22 -19.08 11.13
CA ASN A 351 13.76 -18.79 9.80
C ASN A 351 13.86 -20.10 9.00
N ILE A 352 13.93 -19.95 7.66
CA ILE A 352 14.36 -20.98 6.71
C ILE A 352 15.45 -20.32 5.86
N THR A 353 16.70 -20.43 6.29
CA THR A 353 17.83 -19.85 5.56
C THR A 353 18.40 -20.91 4.62
N THR A 354 18.04 -20.81 3.33
CA THR A 354 18.76 -21.58 2.29
C THR A 354 20.21 -21.10 2.26
N GLY A 355 21.17 -21.99 2.26
CA GLY A 355 22.60 -21.69 2.29
C GLY A 355 23.18 -20.98 1.06
N GLY A 356 22.43 -20.12 0.41
CA GLY A 356 22.77 -19.32 -0.76
C GLY A 356 22.03 -17.99 -0.80
N GLY A 357 22.49 -17.02 -0.04
CA GLY A 357 22.32 -15.60 -0.34
C GLY A 357 20.97 -14.94 -0.06
N HIS A 358 20.76 -14.54 1.13
CA HIS A 358 20.41 -13.17 1.54
C HIS A 358 20.72 -13.10 3.04
N LYS A 359 21.86 -12.57 3.37
CA LYS A 359 22.21 -12.18 4.74
C LYS A 359 21.18 -11.13 5.17
N ARG A 360 20.16 -11.56 5.92
CA ARG A 360 19.63 -10.66 6.93
C ARG A 360 20.79 -10.37 7.88
N ASP A 361 20.97 -9.10 8.21
CA ASP A 361 21.92 -8.68 9.24
C ASP A 361 21.84 -9.65 10.41
N SER A 362 22.92 -10.38 10.66
CA SER A 362 23.05 -11.46 11.64
C SER A 362 22.99 -10.96 13.09
N LYS A 363 22.36 -9.84 13.37
CA LYS A 363 22.28 -9.20 14.70
C LYS A 363 20.98 -9.47 15.46
N THR A 364 19.96 -10.09 14.85
CA THR A 364 18.76 -10.52 15.58
C THR A 364 18.62 -12.04 15.48
N PRO A 365 19.02 -12.80 16.53
CA PRO A 365 18.69 -14.21 16.60
C PRO A 365 17.18 -14.37 16.52
N GLY A 366 16.66 -15.28 15.67
CA GLY A 366 15.25 -15.61 15.67
C GLY A 366 14.80 -16.05 17.07
N ILE A 367 13.55 -15.79 17.42
CA ILE A 367 12.96 -16.24 18.70
C ILE A 367 13.04 -17.77 18.81
N GLY A 368 12.95 -18.47 17.66
CA GLY A 368 13.10 -19.92 17.53
C GLY A 368 14.30 -20.32 16.66
N PRO A 369 14.66 -21.61 16.63
CA PRO A 369 15.73 -22.13 15.78
C PRO A 369 15.37 -22.03 14.30
N ASP A 370 16.40 -22.01 13.44
CA ASP A 370 16.24 -22.17 11.99
C ASP A 370 15.71 -23.58 11.68
N LEU A 371 14.69 -23.66 10.82
CA LEU A 371 14.07 -24.92 10.43
C LEU A 371 14.63 -25.50 9.11
N PHE A 372 15.54 -24.78 8.42
CA PHE A 372 16.24 -25.33 7.27
C PHE A 372 17.14 -26.52 7.69
N GLY A 373 17.01 -27.64 7.00
CA GLY A 373 17.75 -28.86 7.34
C GLY A 373 17.31 -29.56 8.63
N ILE A 374 16.12 -29.21 9.18
CA ILE A 374 15.64 -29.83 10.42
C ILE A 374 15.22 -31.29 10.22
N ALA A 375 14.76 -31.66 9.01
CA ALA A 375 14.33 -33.02 8.68
C ALA A 375 15.43 -34.04 8.94
N GLY A 376 15.16 -35.01 9.80
CA GLY A 376 16.10 -36.06 10.20
C GLY A 376 17.24 -35.61 11.14
N SER A 377 17.32 -34.29 11.45
CA SER A 377 18.32 -33.79 12.40
C SER A 377 17.98 -34.21 13.84
N ARG A 378 19.00 -34.18 14.72
CA ARG A 378 18.80 -34.48 16.15
C ARG A 378 17.87 -33.44 16.80
N ILE A 379 16.91 -33.89 17.59
CA ILE A 379 16.07 -33.01 18.43
C ILE A 379 16.96 -32.18 19.35
N ALA A 380 16.80 -30.85 19.34
CA ALA A 380 17.64 -29.90 20.06
C ALA A 380 19.14 -30.02 19.71
N GLY A 381 19.48 -30.38 18.47
CA GLY A 381 20.86 -30.65 18.07
C GLY A 381 21.63 -29.46 17.50
N SER A 382 20.99 -28.38 17.12
CA SER A 382 21.68 -27.19 16.58
C SER A 382 22.51 -26.48 17.66
N SER A 383 23.79 -26.23 17.37
CA SER A 383 24.67 -25.45 18.24
C SER A 383 24.42 -23.95 18.19
N GLN A 384 23.64 -23.48 17.22
CA GLN A 384 23.36 -22.05 17.01
C GLN A 384 22.13 -21.57 17.79
N TYR A 385 21.44 -22.44 18.50
CA TYR A 385 20.25 -22.09 19.27
C TYR A 385 20.29 -22.72 20.67
N SER A 386 19.91 -21.93 21.69
CA SER A 386 19.86 -22.40 23.08
C SER A 386 18.52 -23.03 23.38
N TYR A 387 18.42 -24.37 23.27
CA TYR A 387 17.22 -25.13 23.58
C TYR A 387 16.92 -25.22 25.07
N SER A 388 15.61 -25.44 25.40
CA SER A 388 15.22 -25.80 26.76
C SER A 388 15.77 -27.17 27.19
N GLU A 389 16.00 -27.36 28.48
CA GLU A 389 16.41 -28.67 29.03
C GLU A 389 15.34 -29.75 28.77
N ALA A 390 14.07 -29.35 28.74
CA ALA A 390 12.96 -30.25 28.42
C ALA A 390 13.14 -30.85 27.02
N LEU A 391 13.39 -30.01 25.99
CA LEU A 391 13.54 -30.50 24.61
C LEU A 391 14.86 -31.28 24.41
N LYS A 392 15.94 -30.93 25.11
CA LYS A 392 17.20 -31.69 25.07
C LYS A 392 17.05 -33.09 25.61
N LYS A 393 16.17 -33.30 26.61
CA LYS A 393 15.93 -34.61 27.25
C LYS A 393 15.12 -35.56 26.39
N VAL A 394 14.34 -35.06 25.41
CA VAL A 394 13.52 -35.92 24.54
C VAL A 394 14.42 -36.90 23.75
N GLY A 395 15.51 -36.37 23.17
CA GLY A 395 16.42 -37.21 22.36
C GLY A 395 15.80 -37.60 21.00
N GLY A 396 16.56 -38.39 20.23
CA GLY A 396 16.10 -38.85 18.91
C GLY A 396 16.25 -37.79 17.81
N ALA A 397 15.52 -37.97 16.71
CA ALA A 397 15.60 -37.15 15.52
C ALA A 397 14.21 -36.56 15.16
N TRP A 398 14.20 -35.49 14.38
CA TRP A 398 12.98 -34.90 13.83
C TRP A 398 12.48 -35.73 12.65
N THR A 399 11.81 -36.86 12.97
CA THR A 399 11.04 -37.65 12.01
C THR A 399 9.66 -37.05 11.79
N GLU A 400 8.92 -37.53 10.78
CA GLU A 400 7.54 -37.09 10.56
C GLU A 400 6.65 -37.33 11.78
N GLU A 401 6.84 -38.50 12.47
CA GLU A 401 6.07 -38.86 13.66
C GLU A 401 6.40 -37.97 14.86
N ASN A 402 7.68 -37.63 15.05
CA ASN A 402 8.09 -36.72 16.11
C ASN A 402 7.62 -35.28 15.85
N LEU A 403 7.66 -34.85 14.58
CA LEU A 403 7.11 -33.54 14.19
C LEU A 403 5.60 -33.53 14.37
N ASP A 404 4.84 -34.58 14.00
CA ASP A 404 3.40 -34.64 14.22
C ASP A 404 3.04 -34.51 15.69
N SER A 405 3.75 -35.30 16.52
CA SER A 405 3.53 -35.30 17.97
C SER A 405 3.85 -33.94 18.60
N PHE A 406 4.97 -33.33 18.18
CA PHE A 406 5.38 -32.01 18.67
C PHE A 406 4.44 -30.90 18.21
N LEU A 407 4.07 -30.88 16.92
CA LEU A 407 3.18 -29.86 16.36
C LEU A 407 1.74 -30.01 16.85
N ARG A 408 1.30 -31.20 17.24
CA ARG A 408 -0.02 -31.41 17.86
C ARG A 408 -0.11 -30.80 19.24
N ASP A 409 0.88 -31.01 20.08
CA ASP A 409 0.95 -30.51 21.46
C ASP A 409 2.41 -30.36 21.90
N PRO A 410 3.02 -29.19 21.67
CA PRO A 410 4.43 -28.96 22.02
C PRO A 410 4.72 -29.11 23.51
N GLN A 411 3.76 -28.72 24.38
CA GLN A 411 3.93 -28.81 25.83
C GLN A 411 3.71 -30.23 26.33
N GLY A 412 2.83 -31.00 25.73
CA GLY A 412 2.68 -32.48 26.01
C GLY A 412 3.88 -33.27 25.53
N PHE A 413 4.48 -32.94 24.37
CA PHE A 413 5.67 -33.62 23.85
C PHE A 413 6.92 -33.34 24.68
N ALA A 414 7.15 -32.12 25.10
CA ALA A 414 8.29 -31.69 25.91
C ALA A 414 7.84 -30.68 26.99
N PRO A 415 7.34 -31.15 28.15
CA PRO A 415 6.84 -30.24 29.18
C PRO A 415 7.91 -29.28 29.67
N GLY A 416 7.64 -27.97 29.57
CA GLY A 416 8.61 -26.92 29.89
C GLY A 416 9.51 -26.49 28.72
N ASN A 417 9.19 -26.88 27.47
CA ASN A 417 9.82 -26.27 26.32
C ASN A 417 9.44 -24.79 26.17
N ARG A 418 10.25 -23.99 25.43
CA ARG A 418 10.08 -22.55 25.32
C ARG A 418 9.17 -22.13 24.18
N MET A 419 8.69 -23.04 23.35
CA MET A 419 7.83 -22.71 22.23
C MET A 419 6.41 -22.42 22.74
N GLN A 420 6.02 -21.14 22.65
CA GLN A 420 4.69 -20.64 23.06
C GLN A 420 3.66 -20.82 21.95
N PHE A 421 3.55 -22.04 21.43
CA PHE A 421 2.63 -22.40 20.36
C PHE A 421 1.60 -23.39 20.87
N PRO A 422 0.28 -23.14 20.64
CA PRO A 422 -0.77 -23.99 21.20
C PRO A 422 -0.87 -25.37 20.54
N GLY A 423 -0.21 -25.55 19.40
CA GLY A 423 -0.32 -26.73 18.56
C GLY A 423 -1.36 -26.56 17.45
N ILE A 424 -1.39 -27.55 16.54
CA ILE A 424 -2.33 -27.66 15.43
C ILE A 424 -3.20 -28.88 15.68
N ALA A 425 -4.49 -28.68 15.94
CA ALA A 425 -5.41 -29.78 16.26
C ALA A 425 -5.76 -30.63 15.03
N ASP A 426 -5.87 -30.01 13.85
CA ASP A 426 -6.21 -30.68 12.60
C ASP A 426 -5.05 -31.54 12.09
N ALA A 427 -5.31 -32.84 11.88
CA ALA A 427 -4.29 -33.81 11.47
C ALA A 427 -3.87 -33.63 10.00
N ASP A 428 -4.75 -33.17 9.13
CA ASP A 428 -4.45 -32.98 7.71
C ASP A 428 -3.62 -31.72 7.50
N GLU A 429 -3.91 -30.64 8.25
CA GLU A 429 -3.06 -29.45 8.28
C GLU A 429 -1.64 -29.79 8.79
N ARG A 430 -1.52 -30.57 9.88
CA ARG A 430 -0.21 -30.99 10.37
C ARG A 430 0.56 -31.79 9.33
N LYS A 431 -0.08 -32.76 8.66
CA LYS A 431 0.56 -33.56 7.59
C LYS A 431 1.05 -32.69 6.42
N LYS A 432 0.27 -31.68 6.02
CA LYS A 432 0.65 -30.73 4.96
C LYS A 432 1.88 -29.92 5.37
N LEU A 433 1.86 -29.37 6.58
CA LEU A 433 2.97 -28.58 7.14
C LEU A 433 4.24 -29.45 7.30
N ILE A 434 4.13 -30.66 7.83
CA ILE A 434 5.26 -31.58 8.01
C ILE A 434 5.89 -31.91 6.66
N ARG A 435 5.10 -32.25 5.65
CA ARG A 435 5.61 -32.48 4.30
C ARG A 435 6.45 -31.32 3.80
N TYR A 436 5.95 -30.09 3.96
CA TYR A 436 6.70 -28.90 3.57
C TYR A 436 8.00 -28.77 4.38
N ILE A 437 7.96 -28.90 5.71
CA ILE A 437 9.15 -28.83 6.57
C ILE A 437 10.19 -29.89 6.17
N MET A 438 9.74 -31.08 5.77
CA MET A 438 10.63 -32.17 5.33
C MET A 438 11.31 -31.90 3.98
N THR A 439 10.82 -30.95 3.18
CA THR A 439 11.49 -30.50 1.93
C THR A 439 12.57 -29.43 2.17
N LEU A 440 12.60 -28.79 3.33
CA LEU A 440 13.56 -27.74 3.69
C LEU A 440 14.97 -28.35 3.95
N ARG A 441 15.74 -28.59 2.90
CA ARG A 441 17.08 -29.21 2.95
C ARG A 441 18.15 -28.31 2.34
#